data_8406f9f3ab9cd801a32a80f3f8c9c356
#
_entry.id   8406f9f3ab9cd801a32a80f3f8c9c356
#
_cell.length_a   1.000
_cell.length_b   1.000
_cell.length_c   1.000
_cell.angle_alpha   90.00
_cell.angle_beta   90.00
_cell.angle_gamma   90.00
#
_symmetry.space_group_name_H-M   'P 1'
#
loop_
_entity.id
_entity.type
_entity.pdbx_description
1 polymer ?
#
loop_
_entity_poly.entity_id
_entity_poly.type
_entity_poly.pdbx_seq_one_letter_code
_entity_poly.pdbx_strand_id
1 'polypeptide(L)'
;MGVNEAKTAILENRTALGIEFGSTRIKAVLVDDKNQPIASGAYEWENQYVDGIWTYSLEEIWKGLQGSYQDMAEDVQKKYGMELTSVGAFGVSAMMHGYMPFNKAGDTASAR
;
A
#
# COMPACT_ATOMS: atom_id res chain seq x y z
N MET A 1 18.56 -2.80 -14.37
CA MET A 1 17.80 -1.60 -14.68
C MET A 1 18.51 -0.36 -14.15
N GLY A 2 18.64 0.67 -14.97
CA GLY A 2 19.28 1.89 -14.57
C GLY A 2 18.33 2.86 -13.86
N VAL A 3 18.93 3.74 -13.06
CA VAL A 3 18.19 4.80 -12.36
C VAL A 3 17.41 5.67 -13.36
N ASN A 4 17.98 5.96 -14.51
CA ASN A 4 17.33 6.80 -15.53
C ASN A 4 16.08 6.15 -16.11
N GLU A 5 16.07 4.84 -16.27
CA GLU A 5 14.89 4.13 -16.75
C GLU A 5 13.76 4.20 -15.75
N ALA A 6 14.09 4.06 -14.46
CA ALA A 6 13.10 4.19 -13.39
C ALA A 6 12.52 5.60 -13.32
N LYS A 7 13.39 6.62 -13.41
CA LYS A 7 12.95 8.02 -13.43
C LYS A 7 12.02 8.31 -14.59
N THR A 8 12.36 7.80 -15.77
CA THR A 8 11.55 7.99 -16.98
C THR A 8 10.18 7.32 -16.81
N ALA A 9 10.16 6.10 -16.27
CA ALA A 9 8.90 5.40 -16.03
C ALA A 9 8.00 6.20 -15.09
N ILE A 10 8.57 6.78 -14.02
CA ILE A 10 7.82 7.61 -13.09
C ILE A 10 7.28 8.86 -13.77
N LEU A 11 8.13 9.57 -14.50
CA LEU A 11 7.76 10.82 -15.17
C LEU A 11 6.70 10.60 -16.25
N GLU A 12 6.77 9.49 -16.97
CA GLU A 12 5.80 9.15 -18.02
C GLU A 12 4.59 8.38 -17.52
N ASN A 13 4.49 8.23 -16.21
CA ASN A 13 3.37 7.53 -15.57
C ASN A 13 3.23 6.08 -16.03
N ARG A 14 4.36 5.44 -16.35
CA ARG A 14 4.42 4.02 -16.73
C ARG A 14 4.77 3.14 -15.53
N THR A 15 4.07 3.38 -14.42
CA THR A 15 4.28 2.66 -13.19
C THR A 15 2.99 2.00 -12.71
N ALA A 16 3.12 0.99 -11.88
CA ALA A 16 1.99 0.39 -11.19
C ALA A 16 2.32 0.29 -9.70
N LEU A 17 1.35 0.62 -8.87
CA LEU A 17 1.46 0.52 -7.43
C LEU A 17 0.70 -0.72 -6.96
N GLY A 18 1.38 -1.61 -6.25
CA GLY A 18 0.76 -2.75 -5.60
C GLY A 18 0.72 -2.54 -4.09
N ILE A 19 -0.44 -2.74 -3.50
CA ILE A 19 -0.60 -2.71 -2.04
C ILE A 19 -1.00 -4.11 -1.59
N GLU A 20 -0.25 -4.65 -0.63
CA GLU A 20 -0.54 -5.96 -0.05
C GLU A 20 -0.90 -5.79 1.42
N PHE A 21 -2.10 -6.22 1.79
CA PHE A 21 -2.56 -6.24 3.18
C PHE A 21 -2.25 -7.61 3.78
N GLY A 22 -1.09 -7.74 4.41
CA GLY A 22 -0.69 -8.97 5.07
C GLY A 22 -1.13 -8.99 6.53
N SER A 23 -0.97 -10.12 7.20
CA SER A 23 -1.40 -10.28 8.60
C SER A 23 -0.56 -9.47 9.58
N THR A 24 0.69 -9.17 9.26
CA THR A 24 1.59 -8.43 10.16
C THR A 24 2.11 -7.15 9.54
N ARG A 25 1.81 -6.89 8.27
CA ARG A 25 2.41 -5.77 7.56
C ARG A 25 1.57 -5.41 6.34
N ILE A 26 1.50 -4.12 6.07
CA ILE A 26 0.98 -3.61 4.80
C ILE A 26 2.21 -3.19 4.00
N LYS A 27 2.30 -3.62 2.75
CA LYS A 27 3.45 -3.36 1.90
C LYS A 27 3.02 -2.66 0.62
N ALA A 28 3.75 -1.62 0.26
CA ALA A 28 3.56 -0.91 -1.00
C ALA A 28 4.77 -1.14 -1.89
N VAL A 29 4.55 -1.51 -3.14
CA VAL A 29 5.62 -1.72 -4.11
C VAL A 29 5.27 -0.96 -5.38
N LEU A 30 6.23 -0.17 -5.86
CA LEU A 30 6.11 0.52 -7.13
C LEU A 30 6.93 -0.26 -8.16
N VAL A 31 6.30 -0.64 -9.25
CA VAL A 31 6.98 -1.34 -10.35
C VAL A 31 6.91 -0.51 -11.63
N ASP A 32 7.83 -0.76 -12.53
CA ASP A 32 7.81 -0.14 -13.85
C ASP A 32 6.95 -0.96 -14.83
N ASP A 33 6.93 -0.56 -16.10
CA ASP A 33 6.14 -1.24 -17.12
C ASP A 33 6.68 -2.63 -17.50
N LYS A 34 7.82 -3.01 -16.96
CA LYS A 34 8.39 -4.36 -17.12
C LYS A 34 8.26 -5.19 -15.84
N ASN A 35 7.43 -4.74 -14.91
CA ASN A 35 7.20 -5.38 -13.61
C ASN A 35 8.46 -5.45 -12.74
N GLN A 36 9.40 -4.54 -12.93
CA GLN A 36 10.59 -4.46 -12.09
C GLN A 36 10.29 -3.58 -10.87
N PRO A 37 10.51 -4.07 -9.65
CA PRO A 37 10.34 -3.24 -8.46
C PRO A 37 11.34 -2.09 -8.47
N ILE A 38 10.85 -0.86 -8.36
CA ILE A 38 11.71 0.32 -8.36
C ILE A 38 11.70 1.07 -7.04
N ALA A 39 10.67 0.87 -6.22
CA ALA A 39 10.60 1.42 -4.87
C ALA A 39 9.64 0.59 -4.04
N SER A 40 9.81 0.64 -2.73
CA SER A 40 8.92 -0.09 -1.81
C SER A 40 8.84 0.60 -0.47
N GLY A 41 7.78 0.33 0.26
CA GLY A 41 7.59 0.78 1.61
C GLY A 41 6.71 -0.20 2.36
N ALA A 42 6.68 -0.07 3.67
CA ALA A 42 5.91 -0.99 4.51
C ALA A 42 5.46 -0.28 5.78
N TYR A 43 4.41 -0.82 6.38
CA TYR A 43 3.90 -0.40 7.68
C TYR A 43 3.58 -1.68 8.45
N GLU A 44 4.20 -1.86 9.60
CA GLU A 44 3.94 -3.01 10.45
C GLU A 44 2.71 -2.75 11.31
N TRP A 45 1.87 -3.74 11.42
CA TRP A 45 0.67 -3.67 12.24
C TRP A 45 0.39 -5.00 12.92
N GLU A 46 -0.50 -4.97 13.89
CA GLU A 46 -0.92 -6.17 14.60
C GLU A 46 -2.45 -6.21 14.65
N ASN A 47 -2.98 -7.43 14.57
CA ASN A 47 -4.40 -7.61 14.84
C ASN A 47 -4.64 -7.41 16.33
N GLN A 48 -5.85 -7.02 16.67
CA GLN A 48 -6.25 -6.70 18.03
C GLN A 48 -7.23 -7.74 18.54
N TYR A 49 -7.13 -8.06 19.82
CA TYR A 49 -8.07 -8.94 20.47
C TYR A 49 -9.12 -8.08 21.18
N VAL A 50 -10.31 -7.97 20.58
CA VAL A 50 -11.37 -7.10 21.06
C VAL A 50 -12.64 -7.93 21.25
N ASP A 51 -13.21 -7.89 22.46
CA ASP A 51 -14.44 -8.60 22.80
C ASP A 51 -14.38 -10.10 22.45
N GLY A 52 -13.23 -10.72 22.68
CA GLY A 52 -13.04 -12.13 22.38
C GLY A 52 -12.79 -12.46 20.92
N ILE A 53 -12.60 -11.46 20.07
CA ILE A 53 -12.41 -11.65 18.64
C ILE A 53 -11.11 -10.99 18.18
N TRP A 54 -10.30 -11.71 17.40
CA TRP A 54 -9.14 -11.14 16.75
C TRP A 54 -9.59 -10.32 15.54
N THR A 55 -9.20 -9.06 15.51
CA THR A 55 -9.69 -8.13 14.50
C THR A 55 -8.69 -7.04 14.19
N TYR A 56 -8.97 -6.27 13.15
CA TYR A 56 -8.23 -5.06 12.76
C TYR A 56 -9.19 -3.88 12.82
N SER A 57 -8.72 -2.74 13.34
CA SER A 57 -9.54 -1.54 13.32
C SER A 57 -9.44 -0.88 11.95
N LEU A 58 -10.53 -0.26 11.51
CA LEU A 58 -10.54 0.48 10.24
C LEU A 58 -9.52 1.63 10.27
N GLU A 59 -9.38 2.30 11.41
CA GLU A 59 -8.40 3.36 11.57
C GLU A 59 -6.97 2.87 11.33
N GLU A 60 -6.61 1.71 11.89
CA GLU A 60 -5.29 1.13 11.68
C GLU A 60 -5.07 0.71 10.23
N ILE A 61 -6.10 0.25 9.55
CA ILE A 61 -6.03 -0.11 8.14
C ILE A 61 -5.70 1.15 7.31
N TRP A 62 -6.39 2.26 7.56
CA TRP A 62 -6.12 3.51 6.86
C TRP A 62 -4.74 4.06 7.18
N LYS A 63 -4.32 4.01 8.44
CA LYS A 63 -2.97 4.43 8.85
C LYS A 63 -1.90 3.60 8.15
N GLY A 64 -2.12 2.29 8.10
CA GLY A 64 -1.17 1.38 7.47
C GLY A 64 -1.07 1.60 5.97
N LEU A 65 -2.20 1.83 5.31
CA LEU A 65 -2.22 2.12 3.89
C LEU A 65 -1.44 3.41 3.60
N GLN A 66 -1.75 4.48 4.34
CA GLN A 66 -1.07 5.76 4.17
C GLN A 66 0.41 5.66 4.52
N GLY A 67 0.74 4.96 5.61
CA GLY A 67 2.11 4.80 6.06
C GLY A 67 2.97 4.01 5.09
N SER A 68 2.43 2.92 4.53
CA SER A 68 3.15 2.12 3.55
C SER A 68 3.39 2.91 2.25
N TYR A 69 2.41 3.67 1.81
CA TYR A 69 2.55 4.53 0.63
C TYR A 69 3.58 5.62 0.88
N GLN A 70 3.50 6.30 2.02
CA GLN A 70 4.43 7.36 2.36
C GLN A 70 5.87 6.85 2.43
N ASP A 71 6.07 5.68 3.04
CA ASP A 71 7.38 5.05 3.12
C ASP A 71 7.92 4.72 1.72
N MET A 72 7.07 4.23 0.83
CA MET A 72 7.43 3.97 -0.56
C MET A 72 7.76 5.26 -1.31
N ALA A 73 6.98 6.32 -1.10
CA ALA A 73 7.23 7.62 -1.74
C ALA A 73 8.55 8.23 -1.26
N GLU A 74 8.90 8.04 0.01
CA GLU A 74 10.20 8.46 0.53
C GLU A 74 11.34 7.65 -0.11
N ASP A 75 11.11 6.36 -0.37
CA ASP A 75 12.09 5.53 -1.07
C ASP A 75 12.34 6.04 -2.50
N VAL A 76 11.29 6.47 -3.19
CA VAL A 76 11.40 7.12 -4.50
C VAL A 76 12.26 8.38 -4.41
N GLN A 77 12.01 9.21 -3.39
CA GLN A 77 12.76 10.44 -3.18
C GLN A 77 14.24 10.15 -2.93
N LYS A 78 14.53 9.15 -2.10
CA LYS A 78 15.90 8.77 -1.78
C LYS A 78 16.65 8.20 -2.98
N LYS A 79 16.00 7.35 -3.75
CA LYS A 79 16.64 6.65 -4.88
C LYS A 79 16.73 7.49 -6.13
N TYR A 80 15.74 8.31 -6.38
CA TYR A 80 15.61 9.02 -7.67
C TYR A 80 15.58 10.53 -7.54
N GLY A 81 15.51 11.05 -6.31
CA GLY A 81 15.52 12.50 -6.07
C GLY A 81 14.30 13.22 -6.63
N MET A 82 13.17 12.54 -6.71
CA MET A 82 11.95 13.12 -7.26
C MET A 82 10.75 12.75 -6.41
N GLU A 83 9.71 13.57 -6.49
CA GLU A 83 8.47 13.34 -5.78
C GLU A 83 7.52 12.50 -6.64
N LEU A 84 6.94 11.47 -6.04
CA LEU A 84 5.94 10.65 -6.71
C LEU A 84 4.59 11.34 -6.61
N THR A 85 4.02 11.76 -7.73
CA THR A 85 2.74 12.49 -7.76
C THR A 85 1.60 11.68 -8.36
N SER A 86 1.92 10.63 -9.11
CA SER A 86 0.89 9.78 -9.73
C SER A 86 1.47 8.43 -10.09
N VAL A 87 0.58 7.46 -10.28
CA VAL A 87 0.95 6.13 -10.78
C VAL A 87 0.03 5.77 -11.95
N GLY A 88 0.51 4.93 -12.84
CA GLY A 88 -0.27 4.54 -14.03
C GLY A 88 -1.36 3.53 -13.74
N ALA A 89 -1.16 2.68 -12.74
CA ALA A 89 -2.13 1.65 -12.36
C ALA A 89 -1.99 1.35 -10.87
N PHE A 90 -3.03 0.77 -10.30
CA PHE A 90 -3.08 0.48 -8.87
C PHE A 90 -3.75 -0.88 -8.68
N GLY A 91 -3.13 -1.75 -7.89
CA GLY A 91 -3.67 -3.06 -7.56
C GLY A 91 -3.57 -3.34 -6.08
N VAL A 92 -4.49 -4.12 -5.56
CA VAL A 92 -4.56 -4.46 -4.14
C VAL A 92 -4.64 -5.97 -3.99
N SER A 93 -3.87 -6.50 -3.04
CA SER A 93 -3.94 -7.88 -2.60
C SER A 93 -4.22 -7.88 -1.10
N ALA A 94 -5.03 -8.80 -0.64
CA ALA A 94 -5.43 -8.83 0.77
C ALA A 94 -5.47 -10.28 1.28
N MET A 95 -5.55 -10.42 2.61
CA MET A 95 -5.70 -11.72 3.25
C MET A 95 -7.02 -12.36 2.83
N MET A 96 -6.97 -13.65 2.51
CA MET A 96 -8.16 -14.35 2.05
C MET A 96 -9.19 -14.58 3.18
N HIS A 97 -8.79 -14.48 4.43
CA HIS A 97 -9.67 -14.69 5.58
C HIS A 97 -10.14 -13.38 6.23
N GLY A 98 -9.73 -12.24 5.69
CA GLY A 98 -10.18 -10.95 6.17
C GLY A 98 -11.57 -10.62 5.65
N TYR A 99 -12.42 -10.10 6.52
CA TYR A 99 -13.77 -9.72 6.15
C TYR A 99 -14.16 -8.46 6.91
N MET A 100 -14.60 -7.45 6.19
CA MET A 100 -15.01 -6.18 6.79
C MET A 100 -16.10 -5.56 5.91
N PRO A 101 -17.38 -5.80 6.24
CA PRO A 101 -18.47 -5.23 5.47
C PRO A 101 -18.67 -3.75 5.81
N PHE A 102 -19.11 -2.98 4.81
CA PHE A 102 -19.37 -1.56 4.95
C PHE A 102 -20.80 -1.25 4.55
N ASN A 103 -21.40 -0.25 5.21
CA ASN A 103 -22.68 0.27 4.80
C ASN A 103 -22.49 1.31 3.69
N LYS A 104 -23.62 1.91 3.21
CA LYS A 104 -23.57 2.90 2.13
C LYS A 104 -22.80 4.15 2.50
N ALA A 105 -22.71 4.49 3.77
CA ALA A 105 -21.98 5.67 4.24
C ALA A 105 -20.46 5.43 4.35
N GLY A 106 -20.01 4.18 4.11
CA GLY A 106 -18.59 3.85 4.23
C GLY A 106 -18.16 3.45 5.63
N ASP A 107 -19.09 3.32 6.56
CA ASP A 107 -18.79 2.84 7.91
C ASP A 107 -18.89 1.32 7.99
N THR A 108 -18.18 0.71 8.93
CA THR A 108 -18.27 -0.73 9.10
C THR A 108 -19.69 -1.14 9.47
N ALA A 109 -20.19 -2.18 8.80
CA ALA A 109 -21.56 -2.64 8.97
C ALA A 109 -21.74 -3.61 10.14
N SER A 110 -20.64 -4.04 10.76
CA SER A 110 -20.66 -4.93 11.92
C SER A 110 -19.78 -4.37 13.01
N ALA A 111 -19.86 -4.97 14.19
CA ALA A 111 -19.07 -4.52 15.34
C ALA A 111 -17.57 -4.84 15.22
N ARG A 112 -17.15 -5.56 14.22
CA ARG A 112 -15.75 -5.86 13.86
C ARG A 112 -15.70 -7.03 12.90
#